data_1509472a22d1b2121a6c5d4cebf4b5d6
#
_entry.id   1509472a22d1b2121a6c5d4cebf4b5d6
#
_cell.length_a   1.000
_cell.length_b   1.000
_cell.length_c   1.000
_cell.angle_alpha   90.00
_cell.angle_beta   90.00
_cell.angle_gamma   90.00
#
_symmetry.space_group_name_H-M   'P 1'
#
loop_
_entity.id
_entity.type
_entity.pdbx_description
1 polymer ?
#
loop_
_entity_poly.entity_id
_entity_poly.type
_entity_poly.pdbx_seq_one_letter_code
_entity_poly.pdbx_strand_id
1 'polypeptide(L)'
;MTDTALTPRSTLASDTWVIARRGLRHMRRQPEMLADATIQPVMFVLMFAYVFGGAIAVPGGGSYKEFLMGGIFAQTIFFGSFGVAISLANDRNNGAIDRFRSLPISRAAVLSGHAVASLIKALLPIGFMSVTGLVVGWRIHSGILDILAGYGLMVTFSFAVIWIGVLLASLVPTPEAVQGVAFVAIFPITFVASTFVPTNTLPGPLRTFAEWNPVTSLSGSLRHLFANPGGVIPDHGPWALQHPVAYTLLWAAGIVVVCAPVAVRMYQRTISS
;
A
#
# COMPACT_ATOMS: atom_id res chain seq x y z
N MET A 1 -30.26 12.38 45.41
CA MET A 1 -30.05 13.10 44.11
C MET A 1 -28.80 12.50 43.48
N THR A 2 -28.98 11.46 42.69
CA THR A 2 -27.90 10.77 41.98
C THR A 2 -27.80 11.37 40.59
N ASP A 3 -26.77 12.19 40.42
CA ASP A 3 -26.42 12.81 39.15
C ASP A 3 -25.88 11.71 38.22
N THR A 4 -26.74 11.20 37.37
CA THR A 4 -26.38 10.27 36.28
C THR A 4 -25.64 11.09 35.22
N ALA A 5 -24.32 11.22 35.37
CA ALA A 5 -23.46 11.76 34.35
C ALA A 5 -23.66 10.94 33.08
N LEU A 6 -24.37 11.51 32.10
CA LEU A 6 -24.52 11.00 30.76
C LEU A 6 -23.13 10.91 30.13
N THR A 7 -22.54 9.71 30.20
CA THR A 7 -21.34 9.43 29.43
C THR A 7 -21.70 9.65 27.94
N PRO A 8 -21.05 10.55 27.23
CA PRO A 8 -21.32 10.75 25.82
C PRO A 8 -21.14 9.43 25.11
N ARG A 9 -22.19 8.95 24.43
CA ARG A 9 -22.12 7.77 23.56
C ARG A 9 -21.05 8.04 22.53
N SER A 10 -19.88 7.40 22.68
CA SER A 10 -18.83 7.46 21.70
C SER A 10 -19.36 6.93 20.36
N THR A 11 -19.24 7.72 19.31
CA THR A 11 -19.62 7.28 17.97
C THR A 11 -18.43 6.55 17.35
N LEU A 12 -18.68 5.55 16.50
CA LEU A 12 -17.64 4.82 15.77
C LEU A 12 -16.62 5.78 15.12
N ALA A 13 -17.10 6.90 14.59
CA ALA A 13 -16.26 7.91 13.95
C ALA A 13 -15.33 8.63 14.96
N SER A 14 -15.83 8.99 16.15
CA SER A 14 -15.01 9.66 17.17
C SER A 14 -13.94 8.73 17.72
N ASP A 15 -14.28 7.47 17.97
CA ASP A 15 -13.35 6.46 18.47
C ASP A 15 -12.27 6.14 17.44
N THR A 16 -12.66 5.99 16.17
CA THR A 16 -11.74 5.82 15.04
C THR A 16 -10.75 6.97 14.95
N TRP A 17 -11.23 8.22 15.08
CA TRP A 17 -10.40 9.42 15.04
C TRP A 17 -9.42 9.51 16.20
N VAL A 18 -9.86 9.17 17.41
CA VAL A 18 -8.98 9.16 18.60
C VAL A 18 -7.83 8.18 18.41
N ILE A 19 -8.10 6.98 17.90
CA ILE A 19 -7.10 5.96 17.66
C ILE A 19 -6.16 6.38 16.52
N ALA A 20 -6.70 6.90 15.42
CA ALA A 20 -5.91 7.43 14.31
C ALA A 20 -4.97 8.57 14.78
N ARG A 21 -5.48 9.52 15.55
CA ARG A 21 -4.69 10.62 16.14
C ARG A 21 -3.57 10.13 17.05
N ARG A 22 -3.83 9.07 17.84
CA ARG A 22 -2.79 8.43 18.66
C ARG A 22 -1.68 7.84 17.79
N GLY A 23 -2.04 7.10 16.74
CA GLY A 23 -1.09 6.55 15.78
C GLY A 23 -0.21 7.61 15.10
N LEU A 24 -0.83 8.73 14.71
CA LEU A 24 -0.12 9.88 14.13
C LEU A 24 0.82 10.59 15.12
N ARG A 25 0.40 10.73 16.38
CA ARG A 25 1.27 11.29 17.43
C ARG A 25 2.47 10.39 17.71
N HIS A 26 2.26 9.08 17.71
CA HIS A 26 3.35 8.09 17.88
C HIS A 26 4.36 8.20 16.75
N MET A 27 3.89 8.28 15.51
CA MET A 27 4.71 8.48 14.32
C MET A 27 5.58 9.75 14.39
N ARG A 28 4.99 10.88 14.83
CA ARG A 28 5.73 12.14 14.98
C ARG A 28 6.83 12.09 16.04
N ARG A 29 6.71 11.18 17.02
CA ARG A 29 7.69 10.98 18.10
C ARG A 29 8.78 9.96 17.75
N GLN A 30 8.63 9.26 16.64
CA GLN A 30 9.58 8.26 16.13
C GLN A 30 9.99 8.61 14.70
N PRO A 31 10.82 9.66 14.50
CA PRO A 31 11.28 10.07 13.19
C PRO A 31 12.06 8.97 12.47
N GLU A 32 12.68 8.05 13.20
CA GLU A 32 13.41 6.89 12.68
C GLU A 32 12.50 5.99 11.83
N MET A 33 11.28 5.70 12.30
CA MET A 33 10.31 4.89 11.53
C MET A 33 9.84 5.57 10.25
N LEU A 34 9.80 6.92 10.24
CA LEU A 34 9.50 7.69 9.03
C LEU A 34 10.67 7.67 8.06
N ALA A 35 11.88 7.78 8.58
CA ALA A 35 13.10 7.70 7.79
C ALA A 35 13.19 6.34 7.10
N ASP A 36 13.02 5.24 7.84
CA ASP A 36 13.03 3.88 7.28
C ASP A 36 11.98 3.70 6.18
N ALA A 37 10.76 4.17 6.41
CA ALA A 37 9.67 4.05 5.44
C ALA A 37 9.86 4.91 4.17
N THR A 38 10.71 5.93 4.21
CA THR A 38 10.94 6.86 3.09
C THR A 38 12.30 6.70 2.43
N ILE A 39 13.34 6.40 3.20
CA ILE A 39 14.71 6.26 2.66
C ILE A 39 14.78 5.11 1.67
N GLN A 40 14.22 3.94 1.99
CA GLN A 40 14.28 2.79 1.11
C GLN A 40 13.64 3.06 -0.27
N PRO A 41 12.37 3.53 -0.41
CA PRO A 41 11.80 3.86 -1.71
C PRO A 41 12.58 4.95 -2.45
N VAL A 42 13.05 5.98 -1.76
CA VAL A 42 13.86 7.04 -2.37
C VAL A 42 15.17 6.48 -2.92
N MET A 43 15.86 5.63 -2.16
CA MET A 43 17.08 4.95 -2.62
C MET A 43 16.82 4.07 -3.84
N PHE A 44 15.67 3.38 -3.88
CA PHE A 44 15.27 2.61 -5.06
C PHE A 44 15.09 3.52 -6.28
N VAL A 45 14.39 4.66 -6.13
CA VAL A 45 14.24 5.63 -7.23
C VAL A 45 15.61 6.08 -7.73
N LEU A 46 16.52 6.51 -6.84
CA LEU A 46 17.83 6.98 -7.21
C LEU A 46 18.67 5.88 -7.87
N MET A 47 18.74 4.71 -7.23
CA MET A 47 19.52 3.58 -7.73
C MET A 47 19.04 3.17 -9.13
N PHE A 48 17.76 2.88 -9.31
CA PHE A 48 17.25 2.41 -10.59
C PHE A 48 17.28 3.51 -11.67
N ALA A 49 17.00 4.75 -11.33
CA ALA A 49 17.02 5.84 -12.29
C ALA A 49 18.42 6.14 -12.85
N TYR A 50 19.47 5.99 -12.02
CA TYR A 50 20.84 6.29 -12.44
C TYR A 50 21.63 5.07 -12.89
N VAL A 51 21.46 3.92 -12.23
CA VAL A 51 22.18 2.68 -12.61
C VAL A 51 21.58 2.05 -13.86
N PHE A 52 20.25 2.01 -13.95
CA PHE A 52 19.56 1.32 -15.05
C PHE A 52 18.95 2.29 -16.07
N GLY A 53 18.98 3.59 -15.82
CA GLY A 53 18.34 4.61 -16.65
C GLY A 53 18.79 4.65 -18.11
N GLY A 54 19.98 4.17 -18.42
CA GLY A 54 20.51 4.07 -19.79
C GLY A 54 20.54 2.63 -20.34
N ALA A 55 20.29 1.61 -19.49
CA ALA A 55 20.45 0.21 -19.87
C ALA A 55 19.13 -0.48 -20.28
N ILE A 56 18.00 0.00 -19.79
CA ILE A 56 16.69 -0.61 -20.05
C ILE A 56 15.94 0.20 -21.11
N ALA A 57 15.67 -0.45 -22.23
CA ALA A 57 14.82 0.11 -23.27
C ALA A 57 13.35 0.03 -22.86
N VAL A 58 12.63 1.14 -22.98
CA VAL A 58 11.19 1.22 -22.67
C VAL A 58 10.41 1.01 -23.97
N PRO A 59 9.43 0.09 -24.00
CA PRO A 59 8.56 -0.10 -25.16
C PRO A 59 7.82 1.19 -25.52
N GLY A 60 7.84 1.54 -26.81
CA GLY A 60 7.26 2.79 -27.28
C GLY A 60 8.18 4.02 -27.14
N GLY A 61 9.40 3.83 -26.63
CA GLY A 61 10.37 4.91 -26.40
C GLY A 61 10.10 5.69 -25.11
N GLY A 62 10.86 6.74 -24.90
CA GLY A 62 10.72 7.63 -23.74
C GLY A 62 11.69 7.35 -22.59
N SER A 63 11.52 8.07 -21.50
CA SER A 63 12.42 8.01 -20.36
C SER A 63 12.15 6.80 -19.47
N TYR A 64 13.19 5.99 -19.22
CA TYR A 64 13.09 4.91 -18.24
C TYR A 64 12.74 5.44 -16.82
N LYS A 65 13.19 6.64 -16.47
CA LYS A 65 12.86 7.28 -15.19
C LYS A 65 11.34 7.47 -15.02
N GLU A 66 10.67 7.85 -16.09
CA GLU A 66 9.22 8.01 -16.09
C GLU A 66 8.49 6.67 -16.05
N PHE A 67 8.97 5.66 -16.78
CA PHE A 67 8.48 4.29 -16.69
C PHE A 67 8.63 3.73 -15.28
N LEU A 68 9.78 3.93 -14.66
CA LEU A 68 10.14 3.43 -13.35
C LEU A 68 9.22 3.91 -12.23
N MET A 69 8.84 5.18 -12.26
CA MET A 69 8.06 5.79 -11.17
C MET A 69 6.72 5.09 -10.92
N GLY A 70 5.97 4.76 -11.98
CA GLY A 70 4.72 4.01 -11.83
C GLY A 70 4.90 2.66 -11.12
N GLY A 71 6.01 1.98 -11.44
CA GLY A 71 6.37 0.70 -10.82
C GLY A 71 6.76 0.83 -9.36
N ILE A 72 7.63 1.78 -9.02
CA ILE A 72 8.09 1.96 -7.63
C ILE A 72 6.95 2.44 -6.73
N PHE A 73 6.04 3.29 -7.21
CA PHE A 73 4.82 3.64 -6.46
C PHE A 73 4.00 2.40 -6.12
N ALA A 74 3.71 1.55 -7.12
CA ALA A 74 2.95 0.33 -6.91
C ALA A 74 3.64 -0.62 -5.94
N GLN A 75 4.95 -0.82 -6.07
CA GLN A 75 5.75 -1.63 -5.17
C GLN A 75 5.73 -1.10 -3.74
N THR A 76 5.96 0.21 -3.54
CA THR A 76 5.97 0.85 -2.22
C THR A 76 4.64 0.69 -1.52
N ILE A 77 3.52 0.83 -2.24
CA ILE A 77 2.18 0.61 -1.70
C ILE A 77 2.03 -0.83 -1.22
N PHE A 78 2.46 -1.80 -2.01
CA PHE A 78 2.39 -3.21 -1.62
C PHE A 78 3.26 -3.53 -0.40
N PHE A 79 4.48 -3.02 -0.36
CA PHE A 79 5.37 -3.14 0.80
C PHE A 79 4.81 -2.44 2.05
N GLY A 80 3.99 -1.42 1.88
CA GLY A 80 3.29 -0.76 2.97
C GLY A 80 2.44 -1.72 3.83
N SER A 81 1.92 -2.82 3.25
CA SER A 81 1.20 -3.86 4.00
C SER A 81 2.06 -4.53 5.08
N PHE A 82 3.37 -4.66 4.86
CA PHE A 82 4.30 -5.17 5.86
C PHE A 82 4.38 -4.27 7.08
N GLY A 83 4.54 -2.97 6.85
CA GLY A 83 4.61 -1.99 7.92
C GLY A 83 3.37 -2.05 8.82
N VAL A 84 2.19 -2.27 8.21
CA VAL A 84 0.93 -2.47 8.94
C VAL A 84 0.97 -3.76 9.74
N ALA A 85 1.38 -4.86 9.12
CA ALA A 85 1.42 -6.17 9.76
C ALA A 85 2.40 -6.19 10.95
N ILE A 86 3.60 -5.64 10.78
CA ILE A 86 4.61 -5.52 11.85
C ILE A 86 4.12 -4.60 12.97
N SER A 87 3.54 -3.44 12.62
CA SER A 87 3.00 -2.50 13.62
C SER A 87 1.93 -3.14 14.48
N LEU A 88 1.00 -3.87 13.88
CA LEU A 88 -0.09 -4.53 14.60
C LEU A 88 0.41 -5.73 15.43
N ALA A 89 1.41 -6.48 14.95
CA ALA A 89 2.05 -7.55 15.70
C ALA A 89 2.81 -7.01 16.92
N ASN A 90 3.51 -5.88 16.77
CA ASN A 90 4.16 -5.18 17.89
C ASN A 90 3.16 -4.65 18.92
N ASP A 91 2.04 -4.06 18.48
CA ASP A 91 0.99 -3.59 19.39
C ASP A 91 0.41 -4.74 20.21
N ARG A 92 0.27 -5.93 19.60
CA ARG A 92 -0.17 -7.13 20.30
C ARG A 92 0.86 -7.60 21.34
N ASN A 93 2.13 -7.69 20.98
CA ASN A 93 3.20 -8.12 21.89
C ASN A 93 3.41 -7.16 23.05
N ASN A 94 3.17 -5.88 22.84
CA ASN A 94 3.29 -4.84 23.88
C ASN A 94 2.04 -4.72 24.78
N GLY A 95 1.07 -5.63 24.67
CA GLY A 95 -0.14 -5.63 25.48
C GLY A 95 -1.06 -4.43 25.22
N ALA A 96 -0.89 -3.73 24.09
CA ALA A 96 -1.75 -2.61 23.74
C ALA A 96 -3.21 -3.09 23.51
N ILE A 97 -3.38 -4.31 23.03
CA ILE A 97 -4.69 -4.93 22.81
C ILE A 97 -5.42 -5.13 24.15
N ASP A 98 -4.73 -5.57 25.21
CA ASP A 98 -5.34 -5.78 26.53
C ASP A 98 -5.79 -4.47 27.17
N ARG A 99 -5.05 -3.39 26.92
CA ARG A 99 -5.47 -2.04 27.33
C ARG A 99 -6.72 -1.55 26.58
N PHE A 100 -6.88 -1.94 25.31
CA PHE A 100 -8.10 -1.60 24.55
C PHE A 100 -9.32 -2.42 25.02
N ARG A 101 -9.10 -3.62 25.59
CA ARG A 101 -10.17 -4.45 26.16
C ARG A 101 -10.84 -3.78 27.37
N SER A 102 -10.11 -2.98 28.13
CA SER A 102 -10.63 -2.26 29.31
C SER A 102 -11.38 -0.97 28.97
N LEU A 103 -11.34 -0.53 27.71
CA LEU A 103 -12.02 0.69 27.26
C LEU A 103 -13.37 0.37 26.62
N PRO A 104 -14.40 1.18 26.82
CA PRO A 104 -15.72 1.01 26.20
C PRO A 104 -15.71 1.45 24.71
N ILE A 105 -14.76 0.91 23.92
CA ILE A 105 -14.57 1.24 22.51
C ILE A 105 -14.95 0.01 21.66
N SER A 106 -15.67 0.23 20.56
CA SER A 106 -16.01 -0.87 19.66
C SER A 106 -14.78 -1.44 18.98
N ARG A 107 -14.70 -2.77 18.85
CA ARG A 107 -13.59 -3.48 18.21
C ARG A 107 -13.38 -3.04 16.76
N ALA A 108 -14.48 -2.72 16.07
CA ALA A 108 -14.43 -2.18 14.70
C ALA A 108 -13.75 -0.80 14.67
N ALA A 109 -13.95 0.06 15.68
CA ALA A 109 -13.30 1.37 15.76
C ALA A 109 -11.79 1.25 15.95
N VAL A 110 -11.31 0.23 16.67
CA VAL A 110 -9.86 0.00 16.82
C VAL A 110 -9.22 -0.33 15.47
N LEU A 111 -9.78 -1.28 14.73
CA LEU A 111 -9.25 -1.68 13.43
C LEU A 111 -9.36 -0.57 12.38
N SER A 112 -10.49 0.13 12.32
CA SER A 112 -10.65 1.26 11.38
C SER A 112 -9.74 2.43 11.76
N GLY A 113 -9.50 2.69 13.04
CA GLY A 113 -8.54 3.69 13.50
C GLY A 113 -7.10 3.35 13.08
N HIS A 114 -6.70 2.08 13.20
CA HIS A 114 -5.41 1.60 12.70
C HIS A 114 -5.33 1.71 11.18
N ALA A 115 -6.38 1.35 10.44
CA ALA A 115 -6.41 1.46 8.99
C ALA A 115 -6.25 2.92 8.52
N VAL A 116 -6.96 3.86 9.15
CA VAL A 116 -6.84 5.30 8.83
C VAL A 116 -5.44 5.83 9.17
N ALA A 117 -4.89 5.50 10.34
CA ALA A 117 -3.53 5.89 10.70
C ALA A 117 -2.49 5.31 9.73
N SER A 118 -2.64 4.06 9.33
CA SER A 118 -1.77 3.38 8.37
C SER A 118 -1.88 3.98 6.97
N LEU A 119 -3.08 4.38 6.55
CA LEU A 119 -3.28 5.06 5.28
C LEU A 119 -2.50 6.39 5.23
N ILE A 120 -2.60 7.20 6.30
CA ILE A 120 -1.84 8.45 6.37
C ILE A 120 -0.32 8.18 6.37
N LYS A 121 0.14 7.14 7.07
CA LYS A 121 1.55 6.71 7.02
C LYS A 121 1.98 6.31 5.60
N ALA A 122 1.13 5.61 4.85
CA ALA A 122 1.41 5.17 3.49
C ALA A 122 1.49 6.33 2.48
N LEU A 123 0.82 7.44 2.74
CA LEU A 123 0.87 8.62 1.87
C LEU A 123 2.20 9.38 1.95
N LEU A 124 2.92 9.29 3.07
CA LEU A 124 4.20 9.99 3.24
C LEU A 124 5.28 9.50 2.27
N PRO A 125 5.58 8.18 2.17
CA PRO A 125 6.51 7.69 1.16
C PRO A 125 6.12 8.10 -0.26
N ILE A 126 4.83 8.06 -0.59
CA ILE A 126 4.31 8.49 -1.91
C ILE A 126 4.66 9.96 -2.16
N GLY A 127 4.44 10.84 -1.18
CA GLY A 127 4.79 12.25 -1.29
C GLY A 127 6.30 12.47 -1.49
N PHE A 128 7.14 11.84 -0.66
CA PHE A 128 8.59 11.93 -0.78
C PHE A 128 9.10 11.39 -2.11
N MET A 129 8.57 10.26 -2.56
CA MET A 129 8.91 9.69 -3.86
C MET A 129 8.48 10.58 -5.02
N SER A 130 7.31 11.22 -4.93
CA SER A 130 6.87 12.19 -5.96
C SER A 130 7.85 13.35 -6.08
N VAL A 131 8.26 13.91 -4.94
CA VAL A 131 9.28 14.99 -4.93
C VAL A 131 10.61 14.49 -5.48
N THR A 132 11.09 13.33 -5.02
CA THR A 132 12.35 12.74 -5.52
C THR A 132 12.27 12.45 -7.02
N GLY A 133 11.17 11.88 -7.49
CA GLY A 133 10.94 11.62 -8.91
C GLY A 133 11.02 12.89 -9.75
N LEU A 134 10.38 13.98 -9.30
CA LEU A 134 10.45 15.28 -9.97
C LEU A 134 11.87 15.83 -10.02
N VAL A 135 12.65 15.68 -8.96
CA VAL A 135 14.07 16.08 -8.91
C VAL A 135 14.93 15.25 -9.86
N VAL A 136 14.68 13.94 -9.95
CA VAL A 136 15.41 13.01 -10.84
C VAL A 136 15.08 13.22 -12.32
N GLY A 137 13.96 13.90 -12.61
CA GLY A 137 13.53 14.20 -13.98
C GLY A 137 12.25 13.49 -14.43
N TRP A 138 11.53 12.84 -13.50
CA TRP A 138 10.17 12.36 -13.78
C TRP A 138 9.24 13.53 -14.04
N ARG A 139 8.39 13.41 -15.04
CA ARG A 139 7.37 14.42 -15.35
C ARG A 139 6.03 13.76 -15.57
N ILE A 140 4.96 14.48 -15.23
CA ILE A 140 3.58 14.09 -15.53
C ILE A 140 3.15 14.89 -16.75
N HIS A 141 2.68 14.18 -17.77
CA HIS A 141 2.31 14.78 -19.06
C HIS A 141 0.79 14.82 -19.28
N SER A 142 0.02 14.45 -18.26
CA SER A 142 -1.45 14.40 -18.29
C SER A 142 -2.11 15.62 -17.68
N GLY A 143 -3.44 15.73 -17.85
CA GLY A 143 -4.26 16.77 -17.24
C GLY A 143 -4.44 16.59 -15.74
N ILE A 144 -4.92 17.66 -15.07
CA ILE A 144 -5.11 17.68 -13.61
C ILE A 144 -6.08 16.59 -13.13
N LEU A 145 -7.10 16.25 -13.92
CA LEU A 145 -8.06 15.21 -13.56
C LEU A 145 -7.40 13.82 -13.52
N ASP A 146 -6.53 13.53 -14.48
CA ASP A 146 -5.80 12.26 -14.53
C ASP A 146 -4.77 12.17 -13.41
N ILE A 147 -4.13 13.30 -13.06
CA ILE A 147 -3.24 13.38 -11.89
C ILE A 147 -4.02 13.04 -10.61
N LEU A 148 -5.17 13.68 -10.41
CA LEU A 148 -6.01 13.42 -9.25
C LEU A 148 -6.53 11.97 -9.23
N ALA A 149 -6.89 11.42 -10.39
CA ALA A 149 -7.29 10.02 -10.52
C ALA A 149 -6.14 9.07 -10.18
N GLY A 150 -4.91 9.35 -10.61
CA GLY A 150 -3.73 8.56 -10.29
C GLY A 150 -3.42 8.52 -8.79
N TYR A 151 -3.39 9.69 -8.14
CA TYR A 151 -3.21 9.75 -6.68
C TYR A 151 -4.40 9.15 -5.93
N GLY A 152 -5.62 9.36 -6.39
CA GLY A 152 -6.83 8.73 -5.85
C GLY A 152 -6.77 7.20 -5.93
N LEU A 153 -6.28 6.67 -7.05
CA LEU A 153 -6.08 5.23 -7.23
C LEU A 153 -5.01 4.68 -6.26
N MET A 154 -3.90 5.41 -6.06
CA MET A 154 -2.88 5.05 -5.07
C MET A 154 -3.46 5.01 -3.65
N VAL A 155 -4.26 5.98 -3.25
CA VAL A 155 -4.94 6.03 -1.94
C VAL A 155 -5.89 4.85 -1.78
N THR A 156 -6.72 4.59 -2.79
CA THR A 156 -7.70 3.49 -2.79
C THR A 156 -7.01 2.14 -2.69
N PHE A 157 -5.96 1.94 -3.47
CA PHE A 157 -5.22 0.68 -3.45
C PHE A 157 -4.41 0.51 -2.15
N SER A 158 -3.82 1.59 -1.61
CA SER A 158 -3.17 1.57 -0.29
C SER A 158 -4.14 1.15 0.80
N PHE A 159 -5.37 1.67 0.78
CA PHE A 159 -6.40 1.26 1.73
C PHE A 159 -6.72 -0.24 1.62
N ALA A 160 -6.82 -0.76 0.41
CA ALA A 160 -7.07 -2.18 0.20
C ALA A 160 -5.93 -3.06 0.74
N VAL A 161 -4.68 -2.70 0.42
CA VAL A 161 -3.49 -3.48 0.79
C VAL A 161 -3.24 -3.48 2.31
N ILE A 162 -3.68 -2.44 3.04
CA ILE A 162 -3.65 -2.41 4.51
C ILE A 162 -4.37 -3.63 5.09
N TRP A 163 -5.49 -4.08 4.50
CA TRP A 163 -6.22 -5.24 4.99
C TRP A 163 -5.47 -6.56 4.81
N ILE A 164 -4.58 -6.66 3.82
CA ILE A 164 -3.63 -7.79 3.72
C ILE A 164 -2.70 -7.78 4.93
N GLY A 165 -2.15 -6.61 5.29
CA GLY A 165 -1.30 -6.46 6.47
C GLY A 165 -2.01 -6.82 7.78
N VAL A 166 -3.26 -6.38 7.96
CA VAL A 166 -4.09 -6.72 9.13
C VAL A 166 -4.36 -8.22 9.19
N LEU A 167 -4.69 -8.84 8.06
CA LEU A 167 -4.89 -10.28 7.97
C LEU A 167 -3.61 -11.04 8.33
N LEU A 168 -2.47 -10.65 7.77
CA LEU A 168 -1.17 -11.27 8.05
C LEU A 168 -0.80 -11.19 9.53
N ALA A 169 -0.98 -10.03 10.17
CA ALA A 169 -0.77 -9.85 11.61
C ALA A 169 -1.70 -10.72 12.46
N SER A 170 -2.88 -11.07 11.94
CA SER A 170 -3.84 -11.93 12.64
C SER A 170 -3.48 -13.41 12.52
N LEU A 171 -2.77 -13.80 11.45
CA LEU A 171 -2.34 -15.17 11.19
C LEU A 171 -1.00 -15.53 11.88
N VAL A 172 -0.13 -14.54 12.02
CA VAL A 172 1.25 -14.77 12.48
C VAL A 172 1.49 -14.13 13.83
N PRO A 173 2.04 -14.88 14.82
CA PRO A 173 2.07 -14.43 16.22
C PRO A 173 3.17 -13.38 16.52
N THR A 174 4.30 -13.40 15.83
CA THR A 174 5.45 -12.52 16.16
C THR A 174 5.82 -11.61 15.00
N PRO A 175 6.35 -10.40 15.28
CA PRO A 175 6.80 -9.48 14.24
C PRO A 175 7.87 -10.07 13.31
N GLU A 176 8.79 -10.89 13.85
CA GLU A 176 9.85 -11.54 13.08
C GLU A 176 9.27 -12.56 12.09
N ALA A 177 8.29 -13.36 12.53
CA ALA A 177 7.60 -14.31 11.68
C ALA A 177 6.74 -13.60 10.62
N VAL A 178 6.10 -12.48 10.97
CA VAL A 178 5.42 -11.60 10.00
C VAL A 178 6.38 -11.15 8.93
N GLN A 179 7.56 -10.68 9.30
CA GLN A 179 8.58 -10.22 8.37
C GLN A 179 9.02 -11.34 7.41
N GLY A 180 9.26 -12.55 7.94
CA GLY A 180 9.65 -13.71 7.13
C GLY A 180 8.58 -14.11 6.11
N VAL A 181 7.34 -14.29 6.56
CA VAL A 181 6.20 -14.68 5.69
C VAL A 181 5.94 -13.60 4.63
N ALA A 182 5.97 -12.36 5.06
CA ALA A 182 5.75 -11.23 4.19
C ALA A 182 6.82 -11.14 3.10
N PHE A 183 8.09 -11.32 3.45
CA PHE A 183 9.18 -11.31 2.47
C PHE A 183 9.01 -12.42 1.43
N VAL A 184 8.73 -13.64 1.87
CA VAL A 184 8.53 -14.80 0.98
C VAL A 184 7.30 -14.63 0.07
N ALA A 185 6.22 -14.02 0.54
CA ALA A 185 5.01 -13.85 -0.23
C ALA A 185 5.03 -12.61 -1.15
N ILE A 186 5.39 -11.45 -0.61
CA ILE A 186 5.25 -10.17 -1.34
C ILE A 186 6.43 -9.90 -2.26
N PHE A 187 7.63 -10.37 -1.91
CA PHE A 187 8.81 -10.12 -2.73
C PHE A 187 8.66 -10.70 -4.16
N PRO A 188 8.27 -11.98 -4.36
CA PRO A 188 8.04 -12.50 -5.71
C PRO A 188 6.94 -11.76 -6.45
N ILE A 189 5.83 -11.41 -5.77
CA ILE A 189 4.71 -10.70 -6.38
C ILE A 189 5.16 -9.34 -6.92
N THR A 190 5.95 -8.60 -6.16
CA THR A 190 6.39 -7.25 -6.56
C THR A 190 7.53 -7.24 -7.55
N PHE A 191 8.42 -8.23 -7.51
CA PHE A 191 9.57 -8.30 -8.42
C PHE A 191 9.25 -8.95 -9.77
N VAL A 192 8.30 -9.88 -9.81
CA VAL A 192 7.79 -10.46 -11.07
C VAL A 192 6.69 -9.60 -11.70
N ALA A 193 6.49 -8.39 -11.22
CA ALA A 193 5.59 -7.40 -11.79
C ALA A 193 6.31 -6.49 -12.80
N SER A 194 5.55 -5.72 -13.58
CA SER A 194 6.08 -4.66 -14.46
C SER A 194 6.57 -3.44 -13.66
N THR A 195 7.27 -3.68 -12.55
CA THR A 195 7.80 -2.62 -11.70
C THR A 195 9.04 -1.97 -12.33
N PHE A 196 10.03 -2.80 -12.61
CA PHE A 196 11.36 -2.36 -13.07
C PHE A 196 11.58 -2.63 -14.56
N VAL A 197 10.93 -3.68 -15.09
CA VAL A 197 11.13 -4.17 -16.44
C VAL A 197 9.78 -4.42 -17.11
N PRO A 198 9.63 -4.10 -18.40
CA PRO A 198 8.40 -4.39 -19.13
C PRO A 198 8.07 -5.90 -19.17
N THR A 199 6.79 -6.26 -19.05
CA THR A 199 6.34 -7.66 -19.02
C THR A 199 6.69 -8.47 -20.27
N ASN A 200 6.77 -7.82 -21.42
CA ASN A 200 7.10 -8.47 -22.70
C ASN A 200 8.53 -9.02 -22.78
N THR A 201 9.41 -8.62 -21.87
CA THR A 201 10.80 -9.13 -21.79
C THR A 201 10.91 -10.40 -20.94
N LEU A 202 9.82 -10.77 -20.23
CA LEU A 202 9.81 -11.95 -19.36
C LEU A 202 9.54 -13.25 -20.13
N PRO A 203 10.11 -14.40 -19.67
CA PRO A 203 9.77 -15.73 -20.20
C PRO A 203 8.28 -16.05 -20.04
N GLY A 204 7.72 -16.88 -20.94
CA GLY A 204 6.28 -17.14 -21.05
C GLY A 204 5.52 -17.34 -19.73
N PRO A 205 5.88 -18.28 -18.85
CA PRO A 205 5.15 -18.50 -17.59
C PRO A 205 5.19 -17.29 -16.64
N LEU A 206 6.36 -16.63 -16.51
CA LEU A 206 6.52 -15.43 -15.69
C LEU A 206 5.78 -14.24 -16.31
N ARG A 207 5.75 -14.16 -17.63
CA ARG A 207 5.00 -13.13 -18.34
C ARG A 207 3.52 -13.21 -18.05
N THR A 208 2.90 -14.40 -18.15
CA THR A 208 1.49 -14.59 -17.85
C THR A 208 1.19 -14.21 -16.39
N PHE A 209 2.03 -14.63 -15.44
CA PHE A 209 1.88 -14.23 -14.05
C PHE A 209 1.97 -12.71 -13.88
N ALA A 210 2.95 -12.07 -14.52
CA ALA A 210 3.15 -10.62 -14.45
C ALA A 210 1.98 -9.84 -15.06
N GLU A 211 1.39 -10.30 -16.16
CA GLU A 211 0.27 -9.64 -16.84
C GLU A 211 -1.01 -9.61 -15.99
N TRP A 212 -1.23 -10.64 -15.15
CA TRP A 212 -2.37 -10.70 -14.22
C TRP A 212 -2.05 -10.24 -12.79
N ASN A 213 -0.85 -9.75 -12.58
CA ASN A 213 -0.39 -9.31 -11.27
C ASN A 213 -0.99 -7.95 -10.87
N PRO A 214 -1.53 -7.80 -9.66
CA PRO A 214 -2.12 -6.52 -9.20
C PRO A 214 -1.11 -5.36 -9.15
N VAL A 215 0.18 -5.65 -8.91
CA VAL A 215 1.24 -4.63 -8.93
C VAL A 215 1.49 -4.13 -10.35
N THR A 216 1.47 -5.02 -11.35
CA THR A 216 1.55 -4.64 -12.76
C THR A 216 0.37 -3.79 -13.17
N SER A 217 -0.83 -4.17 -12.74
CA SER A 217 -2.05 -3.41 -13.03
C SER A 217 -1.99 -1.99 -12.46
N LEU A 218 -1.61 -1.85 -11.19
CA LEU A 218 -1.46 -0.53 -10.57
C LEU A 218 -0.36 0.29 -11.26
N SER A 219 0.81 -0.30 -11.53
CA SER A 219 1.89 0.41 -12.21
C SER A 219 1.51 0.86 -13.63
N GLY A 220 0.81 0.01 -14.38
CA GLY A 220 0.28 0.32 -15.70
C GLY A 220 -0.76 1.44 -15.65
N SER A 221 -1.68 1.38 -14.67
CA SER A 221 -2.68 2.44 -14.44
C SER A 221 -2.05 3.79 -14.15
N LEU A 222 -1.01 3.82 -13.29
CA LEU A 222 -0.32 5.06 -12.96
C LEU A 222 0.43 5.63 -14.16
N ARG A 223 1.12 4.77 -14.94
CA ARG A 223 1.76 5.20 -16.18
C ARG A 223 0.76 5.76 -17.18
N HIS A 224 -0.40 5.11 -17.34
CA HIS A 224 -1.47 5.57 -18.21
C HIS A 224 -2.02 6.93 -17.74
N LEU A 225 -2.39 7.06 -16.47
CA LEU A 225 -2.96 8.28 -15.91
C LEU A 225 -1.97 9.45 -15.87
N PHE A 226 -0.68 9.19 -15.73
CA PHE A 226 0.37 10.22 -15.77
C PHE A 226 0.92 10.48 -17.17
N ALA A 227 0.39 9.80 -18.19
CA ALA A 227 0.86 9.82 -19.58
C ALA A 227 2.36 9.55 -19.68
N ASN A 228 2.86 8.61 -18.89
CA ASN A 228 4.26 8.17 -18.87
C ASN A 228 4.52 7.00 -19.82
N PRO A 229 5.77 6.76 -20.24
CA PRO A 229 6.15 5.60 -21.04
C PRO A 229 5.69 4.28 -20.42
N GLY A 230 5.25 3.34 -21.26
CA GLY A 230 4.68 2.06 -20.81
C GLY A 230 3.24 2.16 -20.27
N GLY A 231 2.60 3.33 -20.35
CA GLY A 231 1.19 3.55 -20.05
C GLY A 231 0.25 3.43 -21.26
N VAL A 232 0.79 3.14 -22.43
CA VAL A 232 -0.01 2.89 -23.63
C VAL A 232 -0.77 1.58 -23.46
N ILE A 233 -2.09 1.64 -23.59
CA ILE A 233 -2.97 0.47 -23.51
C ILE A 233 -2.79 -0.34 -24.80
N PRO A 234 -2.46 -1.65 -24.72
CA PRO A 234 -2.31 -2.47 -25.91
C PRO A 234 -3.66 -2.78 -26.54
N ASP A 235 -3.74 -2.74 -27.87
CA ASP A 235 -4.94 -3.10 -28.64
C ASP A 235 -5.30 -4.59 -28.50
N HIS A 236 -4.30 -5.44 -28.26
CA HIS A 236 -4.45 -6.88 -28.10
C HIS A 236 -3.71 -7.37 -26.86
N GLY A 237 -4.25 -8.41 -26.21
CA GLY A 237 -3.64 -9.01 -25.01
C GLY A 237 -4.65 -9.32 -23.92
N PRO A 238 -4.17 -9.69 -22.71
CA PRO A 238 -5.03 -9.96 -21.57
C PRO A 238 -5.88 -8.75 -21.18
N TRP A 239 -7.10 -9.00 -20.78
CA TRP A 239 -8.05 -7.96 -20.34
C TRP A 239 -7.46 -7.06 -19.24
N ALA A 240 -6.64 -7.63 -18.36
CA ALA A 240 -5.95 -6.90 -17.29
C ALA A 240 -5.06 -5.75 -17.80
N LEU A 241 -4.41 -5.93 -18.94
CA LEU A 241 -3.55 -4.91 -19.58
C LEU A 241 -4.35 -3.91 -20.40
N GLN A 242 -5.49 -4.35 -20.97
CA GLN A 242 -6.38 -3.48 -21.74
C GLN A 242 -7.21 -2.54 -20.83
N HIS A 243 -7.49 -2.95 -19.60
CA HIS A 243 -8.28 -2.17 -18.65
C HIS A 243 -7.55 -2.03 -17.29
N PRO A 244 -6.34 -1.45 -17.25
CA PRO A 244 -5.50 -1.47 -16.05
C PRO A 244 -6.16 -0.78 -14.86
N VAL A 245 -6.84 0.35 -15.05
CA VAL A 245 -7.52 1.09 -13.97
C VAL A 245 -8.68 0.28 -13.39
N ALA A 246 -9.54 -0.27 -14.27
CA ALA A 246 -10.67 -1.10 -13.84
C ALA A 246 -10.18 -2.36 -13.12
N TYR A 247 -9.15 -3.02 -13.64
CA TYR A 247 -8.57 -4.21 -13.02
C TYR A 247 -7.93 -3.91 -11.66
N THR A 248 -7.26 -2.77 -11.52
CA THR A 248 -6.72 -2.31 -10.23
C THR A 248 -7.83 -2.07 -9.20
N LEU A 249 -8.94 -1.45 -9.61
CA LEU A 249 -10.10 -1.25 -8.74
C LEU A 249 -10.78 -2.56 -8.36
N LEU A 250 -10.88 -3.53 -9.28
CA LEU A 250 -11.38 -4.87 -8.97
C LEU A 250 -10.49 -5.60 -7.95
N TRP A 251 -9.17 -5.50 -8.09
CA TRP A 251 -8.25 -6.03 -7.09
C TRP A 251 -8.42 -5.35 -5.74
N ALA A 252 -8.51 -4.01 -5.71
CA ALA A 252 -8.73 -3.26 -4.47
C ALA A 252 -10.04 -3.70 -3.79
N ALA A 253 -11.14 -3.77 -4.55
CA ALA A 253 -12.42 -4.23 -4.03
C ALA A 253 -12.35 -5.69 -3.54
N GLY A 254 -11.76 -6.60 -4.33
CA GLY A 254 -11.59 -8.01 -3.97
C GLY A 254 -10.79 -8.21 -2.69
N ILE A 255 -9.67 -7.49 -2.55
CA ILE A 255 -8.84 -7.52 -1.33
C ILE A 255 -9.66 -7.07 -0.12
N VAL A 256 -10.38 -5.95 -0.22
CA VAL A 256 -11.19 -5.45 0.90
C VAL A 256 -12.32 -6.42 1.25
N VAL A 257 -13.06 -6.90 0.26
CA VAL A 257 -14.20 -7.81 0.47
C VAL A 257 -13.77 -9.14 1.07
N VAL A 258 -12.60 -9.64 0.71
CA VAL A 258 -12.08 -10.93 1.22
C VAL A 258 -11.32 -10.74 2.52
N CYS A 259 -10.31 -9.86 2.53
CA CYS A 259 -9.38 -9.75 3.66
C CYS A 259 -10.01 -9.04 4.86
N ALA A 260 -10.83 -8.01 4.67
CA ALA A 260 -11.36 -7.26 5.80
C ALA A 260 -12.31 -8.09 6.70
N PRO A 261 -13.31 -8.83 6.18
CA PRO A 261 -14.15 -9.65 7.03
C PRO A 261 -13.39 -10.78 7.74
N VAL A 262 -12.42 -11.41 7.02
CA VAL A 262 -11.60 -12.48 7.59
C VAL A 262 -10.72 -11.94 8.71
N ALA A 263 -10.03 -10.83 8.46
CA ALA A 263 -9.17 -10.17 9.44
C ALA A 263 -9.95 -9.75 10.69
N VAL A 264 -11.13 -9.14 10.52
CA VAL A 264 -12.00 -8.76 11.65
C VAL A 264 -12.44 -9.97 12.47
N ARG A 265 -12.88 -11.07 11.80
CA ARG A 265 -13.28 -12.30 12.49
C ARG A 265 -12.12 -12.93 13.27
N MET A 266 -10.95 -13.01 12.68
CA MET A 266 -9.75 -13.58 13.31
C MET A 266 -9.31 -12.72 14.51
N TYR A 267 -9.25 -11.42 14.32
CA TYR A 267 -8.94 -10.49 15.40
C TYR A 267 -9.92 -10.61 16.58
N GLN A 268 -11.22 -10.79 16.29
CA GLN A 268 -12.22 -11.01 17.31
C GLN A 268 -12.00 -12.31 18.10
N ARG A 269 -11.59 -13.40 17.44
CA ARG A 269 -11.30 -14.70 18.09
C ARG A 269 -10.08 -14.61 19.00
N THR A 270 -9.02 -13.95 18.57
CA THR A 270 -7.79 -13.77 19.36
C THR A 270 -8.04 -12.96 20.65
N ILE A 271 -9.07 -12.10 20.66
CA ILE A 271 -9.42 -11.29 21.84
C ILE A 271 -10.40 -12.07 22.78
N SER A 272 -11.10 -13.10 22.28
CA SER A 272 -12.06 -13.87 23.07
C SER A 272 -11.44 -15.08 23.76
N SER A 273 -10.24 -15.48 23.39
CA SER A 273 -9.40 -16.49 24.05
C SER A 273 -8.47 -15.84 25.08
#